data_6434656135a3de60e6aa66e1ea4fbabb
#
_entry.id   6434656135a3de60e6aa66e1ea4fbabb
#
_cell.length_a   1.000
_cell.length_b   1.000
_cell.length_c   1.000
_cell.angle_alpha   90.00
_cell.angle_beta   90.00
_cell.angle_gamma   90.00
#
_symmetry.space_group_name_H-M   'P 1'
#
loop_
_entity.id
_entity.type
_entity.pdbx_description
1 polymer ?
#
loop_
_entity_poly.entity_id
_entity_poly.type
_entity_poly.pdbx_seq_one_letter_code
_entity_poly.pdbx_strand_id
1 'polypeptide(L)'
;MELNIEYIFILCVLYINDKGDDLMKNHMEIPWHEYTNKDSKVKIENASLTEKSSVIGRIGLMLLACGTGAWRVRSSMNTIASELNITCIADIGLTNISYTCIDGIDSHAQSLSLHNTSVNTSKLARMEDFVYHFKDECKTCTCNEIHNQLDQIESIHSSYSPIILGLAAALACSCFTFLLGGGPIEMLCAFVGAGLGNTLRMKLIKHNYTLFLNVAASVSLACLAYALLFNFLETCFGISTQHEAGYICSMLFIIPGFPFITSGIDLAKLDLRSGIERLAYAIIIILAATLTAWICALVLHLQPVDFVKLHISTSTKLLL
;
A
#
# COMPACT_ATOMS: atom_id res chain seq x y z
N MET A 1 -9.74 12.34 -38.26
CA MET A 1 -9.31 11.02 -37.76
C MET A 1 -9.06 11.23 -36.26
N GLU A 2 -10.18 11.38 -35.52
CA GLU A 2 -10.14 11.47 -34.05
C GLU A 2 -9.82 10.06 -33.54
N LEU A 3 -8.57 9.82 -33.18
CA LEU A 3 -8.21 8.63 -32.42
C LEU A 3 -8.94 8.74 -31.09
N ASN A 4 -9.95 7.89 -30.90
CA ASN A 4 -10.71 7.84 -29.66
C ASN A 4 -9.75 7.52 -28.52
N ILE A 5 -9.38 8.52 -27.72
CA ILE A 5 -8.49 8.41 -26.56
C ILE A 5 -9.02 7.34 -25.60
N GLU A 6 -10.35 7.15 -25.56
CA GLU A 6 -11.01 6.09 -24.81
C GLU A 6 -10.57 4.68 -25.25
N TYR A 7 -10.49 4.44 -26.58
CA TYR A 7 -10.05 3.15 -27.11
C TYR A 7 -8.58 2.84 -26.81
N ILE A 8 -7.72 3.87 -26.87
CA ILE A 8 -6.30 3.73 -26.53
C ILE A 8 -6.14 3.41 -25.04
N PHE A 9 -6.89 4.12 -24.17
CA PHE A 9 -6.86 3.89 -22.73
C PHE A 9 -7.34 2.47 -22.37
N ILE A 10 -8.46 2.02 -22.95
CA ILE A 10 -8.99 0.65 -22.75
C ILE A 10 -8.02 -0.40 -23.27
N LEU A 11 -7.43 -0.21 -24.45
CA LEU A 11 -6.44 -1.14 -25.02
C LEU A 11 -5.15 -1.19 -24.18
N CYS A 12 -4.65 -0.04 -23.69
CA CYS A 12 -3.51 0.01 -22.78
C CYS A 12 -3.80 -0.73 -21.47
N VAL A 13 -4.99 -0.51 -20.88
CA VAL A 13 -5.40 -1.16 -19.64
C VAL A 13 -5.53 -2.68 -19.83
N LEU A 14 -6.12 -3.14 -20.94
CA LEU A 14 -6.26 -4.56 -21.25
C LEU A 14 -4.90 -5.22 -21.54
N TYR A 15 -4.02 -4.55 -22.29
CA TYR A 15 -2.68 -5.06 -22.59
C TYR A 15 -1.79 -5.17 -21.34
N ILE A 16 -1.89 -4.19 -20.42
CA ILE A 16 -1.15 -4.22 -19.15
C ILE A 16 -1.68 -5.32 -18.23
N ASN A 17 -2.98 -5.61 -18.29
CA ASN A 17 -3.59 -6.68 -17.49
C ASN A 17 -3.13 -8.08 -17.93
N ASP A 18 -3.04 -8.33 -19.23
CA ASP A 18 -2.59 -9.61 -19.79
C ASP A 18 -1.14 -9.95 -19.36
N LYS A 19 -0.27 -8.93 -19.28
CA LYS A 19 1.11 -9.10 -18.79
C LYS A 19 1.24 -9.21 -17.27
N GLY A 20 0.26 -8.72 -16.51
CA GLY A 20 0.26 -8.82 -15.04
C GLY A 20 0.16 -10.26 -14.55
N ASP A 21 -0.64 -11.08 -15.21
CA ASP A 21 -0.80 -12.50 -14.87
C ASP A 21 0.47 -13.33 -15.13
N ASP A 22 1.22 -13.01 -16.18
CA ASP A 22 2.49 -13.69 -16.48
C ASP A 22 3.62 -13.33 -15.50
N LEU A 23 3.66 -12.08 -15.04
CA LEU A 23 4.62 -11.64 -14.01
C LEU A 23 4.38 -12.35 -12.67
N MET A 24 3.12 -12.64 -12.33
CA MET A 24 2.76 -13.31 -11.08
C MET A 24 3.12 -14.80 -11.09
N LYS A 25 2.99 -15.47 -12.24
CA LYS A 25 3.32 -16.89 -12.40
C LYS A 25 4.82 -17.18 -12.32
N ASN A 26 5.67 -16.18 -12.55
CA ASN A 26 7.12 -16.34 -12.57
C ASN A 26 7.79 -16.11 -11.20
N HIS A 27 7.04 -15.80 -10.16
CA HIS A 27 7.59 -15.61 -8.83
C HIS A 27 7.52 -16.90 -8.03
N MET A 28 8.65 -17.40 -7.61
CA MET A 28 8.74 -18.62 -6.81
C MET A 28 8.54 -18.30 -5.32
N GLU A 29 7.76 -19.13 -4.64
CA GLU A 29 7.68 -19.07 -3.17
C GLU A 29 9.03 -19.47 -2.55
N ILE A 30 9.41 -18.77 -1.49
CA ILE A 30 10.67 -19.04 -0.79
C ILE A 30 10.43 -20.22 0.14
N PRO A 31 11.17 -21.35 -0.04
CA PRO A 31 10.96 -22.56 0.75
C PRO A 31 11.65 -22.44 2.10
N TRP A 32 11.13 -21.63 3.01
CA TRP A 32 11.75 -21.33 4.30
C TRP A 32 12.10 -22.56 5.13
N HIS A 33 11.26 -23.59 5.10
CA HIS A 33 11.49 -24.84 5.84
C HIS A 33 12.58 -25.73 5.23
N GLU A 34 13.03 -25.46 4.00
CA GLU A 34 14.15 -26.19 3.40
C GLU A 34 15.51 -25.69 3.89
N TYR A 35 15.56 -24.45 4.42
CA TYR A 35 16.77 -23.92 5.06
C TYR A 35 17.00 -24.52 6.45
N THR A 36 16.03 -25.29 6.98
CA THR A 36 16.09 -25.87 8.30
C THR A 36 16.36 -27.36 8.24
N ASN A 37 17.23 -27.86 9.09
CA ASN A 37 17.31 -29.30 9.32
C ASN A 37 16.13 -29.74 10.21
N LYS A 38 15.12 -30.37 9.61
CA LYS A 38 13.85 -30.75 10.28
C LYS A 38 14.04 -31.63 11.50
N ASP A 39 15.11 -32.39 11.53
CA ASP A 39 15.46 -33.31 12.64
C ASP A 39 16.37 -32.67 13.69
N SER A 40 16.82 -31.46 13.47
CA SER A 40 17.70 -30.73 14.36
C SER A 40 16.95 -30.25 15.61
N LYS A 41 17.36 -30.72 16.78
CA LYS A 41 16.96 -30.18 18.08
C LYS A 41 17.87 -29.05 18.56
N VAL A 42 18.69 -28.51 17.68
CA VAL A 42 19.61 -27.41 17.97
C VAL A 42 18.83 -26.13 18.15
N LYS A 43 19.06 -25.44 19.25
CA LYS A 43 18.48 -24.11 19.52
C LYS A 43 19.02 -23.12 18.50
N ILE A 44 18.21 -22.14 18.14
CA ILE A 44 18.58 -21.11 17.12
C ILE A 44 19.88 -20.38 17.46
N GLU A 45 20.17 -20.19 18.74
CA GLU A 45 21.41 -19.55 19.21
C GLU A 45 22.67 -20.31 18.73
N ASN A 46 22.60 -21.64 18.69
CA ASN A 46 23.70 -22.54 18.31
C ASN A 46 23.51 -23.10 16.87
N ALA A 47 22.51 -22.64 16.15
CA ALA A 47 22.23 -23.09 14.80
C ALA A 47 23.26 -22.56 13.78
N SER A 48 23.27 -23.13 12.59
CA SER A 48 24.15 -22.70 11.52
C SER A 48 23.87 -21.26 11.09
N LEU A 49 24.87 -20.57 10.51
CA LEU A 49 24.70 -19.21 10.00
C LEU A 49 23.59 -19.14 8.96
N THR A 50 23.41 -20.16 8.12
CA THR A 50 22.35 -20.25 7.14
C THR A 50 20.96 -20.27 7.79
N GLU A 51 20.76 -21.06 8.86
CA GLU A 51 19.50 -21.12 9.60
C GLU A 51 19.19 -19.78 10.28
N LYS A 52 20.17 -19.17 10.96
CA LYS A 52 20.04 -17.85 11.59
C LYS A 52 19.66 -16.78 10.52
N SER A 53 20.37 -16.81 9.39
CA SER A 53 20.15 -15.89 8.27
C SER A 53 18.75 -16.04 7.67
N SER A 54 18.23 -17.26 7.52
CA SER A 54 16.88 -17.51 6.99
C SER A 54 15.80 -16.90 7.87
N VAL A 55 15.93 -16.98 9.19
CA VAL A 55 14.99 -16.34 10.15
C VAL A 55 15.03 -14.82 10.02
N ILE A 56 16.22 -14.22 9.99
CA ILE A 56 16.39 -12.76 9.85
C ILE A 56 15.81 -12.28 8.54
N GLY A 57 16.10 -12.96 7.43
CA GLY A 57 15.61 -12.62 6.11
C GLY A 57 14.09 -12.71 6.01
N ARG A 58 13.49 -13.76 6.56
CA ARG A 58 12.03 -13.93 6.59
C ARG A 58 11.33 -12.83 7.39
N ILE A 59 11.85 -12.52 8.60
CA ILE A 59 11.31 -11.42 9.41
C ILE A 59 11.38 -10.10 8.64
N GLY A 60 12.52 -9.79 8.03
CA GLY A 60 12.68 -8.60 7.19
C GLY A 60 11.67 -8.54 6.05
N LEU A 61 11.51 -9.66 5.33
CA LEU A 61 10.60 -9.76 4.20
C LEU A 61 9.12 -9.60 4.61
N MET A 62 8.71 -10.23 5.71
CA MET A 62 7.34 -10.12 6.25
C MET A 62 7.03 -8.69 6.71
N LEU A 63 7.98 -8.00 7.35
CA LEU A 63 7.85 -6.58 7.69
C LEU A 63 7.72 -5.71 6.44
N LEU A 64 8.57 -5.95 5.43
CA LEU A 64 8.50 -5.22 4.16
C LEU A 64 7.17 -5.44 3.46
N ALA A 65 6.65 -6.69 3.46
CA ALA A 65 5.34 -7.04 2.90
C ALA A 65 4.18 -6.27 3.54
N CYS A 66 4.32 -5.89 4.83
CA CYS A 66 3.35 -5.03 5.54
C CYS A 66 3.45 -3.55 5.17
N GLY A 67 4.35 -3.17 4.24
CA GLY A 67 4.50 -1.80 3.74
C GLY A 67 5.28 -0.86 4.64
N THR A 68 5.90 -1.34 5.73
CA THR A 68 6.67 -0.48 6.66
C THR A 68 7.94 0.08 6.02
N GLY A 69 8.48 1.18 6.58
CA GLY A 69 9.69 1.84 6.07
C GLY A 69 10.96 0.99 6.22
N ALA A 70 11.94 1.23 5.36
CA ALA A 70 13.20 0.48 5.31
C ALA A 70 13.97 0.56 6.62
N TRP A 71 13.98 1.72 7.27
CA TRP A 71 14.65 1.90 8.55
C TRP A 71 14.13 0.96 9.64
N ARG A 72 12.80 0.71 9.67
CA ARG A 72 12.17 -0.18 10.63
C ARG A 72 12.52 -1.64 10.33
N VAL A 73 12.46 -2.03 9.06
CA VAL A 73 12.86 -3.37 8.61
C VAL A 73 14.30 -3.64 9.01
N ARG A 74 15.22 -2.73 8.71
CA ARG A 74 16.64 -2.84 9.06
C ARG A 74 16.85 -2.91 10.57
N SER A 75 16.16 -2.05 11.34
CA SER A 75 16.24 -2.07 12.81
C SER A 75 15.80 -3.41 13.38
N SER A 76 14.69 -3.97 12.90
CA SER A 76 14.19 -5.27 13.35
C SER A 76 15.15 -6.41 12.99
N MET A 77 15.67 -6.43 11.76
CA MET A 77 16.69 -7.42 11.34
C MET A 77 17.94 -7.35 12.23
N ASN A 78 18.41 -6.13 12.52
CA ASN A 78 19.57 -5.93 13.39
C ASN A 78 19.31 -6.34 14.84
N THR A 79 18.10 -6.10 15.36
CA THR A 79 17.72 -6.57 16.71
C THR A 79 17.83 -8.08 16.81
N ILE A 80 17.21 -8.80 15.85
CA ILE A 80 17.28 -10.27 15.83
C ILE A 80 18.73 -10.77 15.65
N ALA A 81 19.48 -10.16 14.74
CA ALA A 81 20.89 -10.51 14.51
C ALA A 81 21.73 -10.35 15.79
N SER A 82 21.53 -9.24 16.51
CA SER A 82 22.20 -8.99 17.80
C SER A 82 21.86 -10.04 18.86
N GLU A 83 20.59 -10.46 18.95
CA GLU A 83 20.17 -11.52 19.89
C GLU A 83 20.77 -12.89 19.52
N LEU A 84 21.07 -13.12 18.24
CA LEU A 84 21.71 -14.34 17.73
C LEU A 84 23.26 -14.24 17.69
N ASN A 85 23.83 -13.16 18.23
CA ASN A 85 25.27 -12.88 18.27
C ASN A 85 25.94 -12.86 16.88
N ILE A 86 25.24 -12.39 15.86
CA ILE A 86 25.75 -12.21 14.50
C ILE A 86 25.53 -10.77 14.02
N THR A 87 26.27 -10.36 12.98
CA THR A 87 26.09 -9.06 12.35
C THR A 87 25.25 -9.21 11.09
N CYS A 88 24.24 -8.34 10.90
CA CYS A 88 23.45 -8.29 9.67
C CYS A 88 23.58 -6.93 9.01
N ILE A 89 23.88 -6.92 7.73
CA ILE A 89 23.93 -5.73 6.88
C ILE A 89 22.85 -5.89 5.81
N ALA A 90 21.89 -4.98 5.75
CA ALA A 90 20.77 -5.07 4.82
C ALA A 90 20.61 -3.81 3.97
N ASP A 91 20.42 -4.00 2.66
CA ASP A 91 19.96 -3.00 1.70
C ASP A 91 18.50 -3.31 1.33
N ILE A 92 17.62 -2.33 1.55
CA ILE A 92 16.17 -2.53 1.50
C ILE A 92 15.59 -1.57 0.46
N GLY A 93 14.91 -2.14 -0.53
CA GLY A 93 14.14 -1.41 -1.53
C GLY A 93 12.63 -1.44 -1.23
N LEU A 94 11.82 -1.08 -2.22
CA LEU A 94 10.36 -1.10 -2.12
C LEU A 94 9.81 -2.53 -1.99
N THR A 95 10.33 -3.45 -2.82
CA THR A 95 9.86 -4.85 -2.92
C THR A 95 10.98 -5.87 -2.77
N ASN A 96 12.18 -5.45 -2.43
CA ASN A 96 13.33 -6.34 -2.32
C ASN A 96 14.19 -6.03 -1.10
N ILE A 97 14.84 -7.07 -0.60
CA ILE A 97 15.85 -6.99 0.47
C ILE A 97 17.06 -7.78 0.02
N SER A 98 18.23 -7.15 0.04
CA SER A 98 19.51 -7.83 -0.09
C SER A 98 20.26 -7.70 1.23
N TYR A 99 20.65 -8.81 1.84
CA TYR A 99 21.29 -8.77 3.14
C TYR A 99 22.42 -9.79 3.25
N THR A 100 23.35 -9.51 4.16
CA THR A 100 24.48 -10.37 4.49
C THR A 100 24.55 -10.51 5.99
N CYS A 101 24.53 -11.76 6.47
CA CYS A 101 24.79 -12.12 7.84
C CYS A 101 26.25 -12.60 7.98
N ILE A 102 26.93 -12.13 9.04
CA ILE A 102 28.36 -12.39 9.30
C ILE A 102 28.50 -12.94 10.70
N ASP A 103 29.22 -14.08 10.80
CA ASP A 103 29.59 -14.72 12.07
C ASP A 103 31.09 -15.04 12.04
N GLY A 104 31.90 -14.20 12.67
CA GLY A 104 33.35 -14.29 12.60
C GLY A 104 33.89 -14.13 11.18
N ILE A 105 34.42 -15.21 10.60
CA ILE A 105 34.96 -15.24 9.22
C ILE A 105 33.93 -15.73 8.19
N ASP A 106 32.84 -16.34 8.65
CA ASP A 106 31.80 -16.87 7.77
C ASP A 106 30.78 -15.79 7.43
N SER A 107 30.31 -15.80 6.18
CA SER A 107 29.27 -14.88 5.72
C SER A 107 28.25 -15.61 4.86
N HIS A 108 26.97 -15.22 5.03
CA HIS A 108 25.85 -15.71 4.22
C HIS A 108 25.08 -14.53 3.65
N ALA A 109 25.02 -14.44 2.33
CA ALA A 109 24.33 -13.36 1.63
C ALA A 109 23.12 -13.91 0.86
N GLN A 110 21.99 -13.21 0.94
CA GLN A 110 20.78 -13.52 0.19
C GLN A 110 20.13 -12.27 -0.36
N SER A 111 19.43 -12.43 -1.49
CA SER A 111 18.55 -11.41 -2.06
C SER A 111 17.15 -11.99 -2.17
N LEU A 112 16.20 -11.31 -1.57
CA LEU A 112 14.80 -11.70 -1.49
C LEU A 112 13.93 -10.65 -2.15
N SER A 113 12.85 -11.06 -2.81
CA SER A 113 11.91 -10.12 -3.43
C SER A 113 10.47 -10.50 -3.15
N LEU A 114 9.60 -9.49 -3.14
CA LEU A 114 8.16 -9.60 -2.98
C LEU A 114 7.45 -9.29 -4.29
N HIS A 115 6.34 -9.94 -4.56
CA HIS A 115 5.44 -9.56 -5.65
C HIS A 115 4.88 -8.16 -5.49
N ASN A 116 4.40 -7.88 -4.29
CA ASN A 116 3.70 -6.65 -3.96
C ASN A 116 3.84 -6.35 -2.47
N THR A 117 3.76 -5.08 -2.13
CA THR A 117 3.66 -4.62 -0.75
C THR A 117 2.26 -4.09 -0.50
N SER A 118 1.66 -4.44 0.62
CA SER A 118 0.35 -3.93 1.02
C SER A 118 0.37 -3.48 2.46
N VAL A 119 -0.37 -2.41 2.77
CA VAL A 119 -0.45 -1.94 4.16
C VAL A 119 -1.34 -2.89 4.96
N ASN A 120 -0.71 -3.63 5.89
CA ASN A 120 -1.40 -4.50 6.84
C ASN A 120 -0.91 -4.20 8.26
N THR A 121 -1.58 -3.28 8.93
CA THR A 121 -1.20 -2.81 10.28
C THR A 121 -1.37 -3.89 11.34
N SER A 122 -2.34 -4.79 11.19
CA SER A 122 -2.55 -5.90 12.13
C SER A 122 -1.41 -6.90 12.09
N LYS A 123 -0.96 -7.28 10.87
CA LYS A 123 0.20 -8.15 10.70
C LYS A 123 1.48 -7.45 11.16
N LEU A 124 1.62 -6.15 10.84
CA LEU A 124 2.76 -5.35 11.28
C LEU A 124 2.89 -5.33 12.80
N ALA A 125 1.79 -5.07 13.52
CA ALA A 125 1.80 -5.07 14.99
C ALA A 125 2.21 -6.43 15.58
N ARG A 126 1.75 -7.54 14.98
CA ARG A 126 2.16 -8.89 15.39
C ARG A 126 3.64 -9.17 15.12
N MET A 127 4.14 -8.69 13.98
CA MET A 127 5.57 -8.82 13.66
C MET A 127 6.45 -8.00 14.60
N GLU A 128 6.02 -6.80 14.97
CA GLU A 128 6.74 -5.96 15.94
C GLU A 128 6.75 -6.57 17.33
N ASP A 129 5.62 -7.13 17.77
CA ASP A 129 5.48 -7.87 19.01
C ASP A 129 6.40 -9.08 19.04
N PHE A 130 6.43 -9.86 17.94
CA PHE A 130 7.34 -10.99 17.77
C PHE A 130 8.82 -10.58 17.87
N VAL A 131 9.22 -9.51 17.20
CA VAL A 131 10.60 -9.00 17.25
C VAL A 131 10.96 -8.52 18.66
N TYR A 132 10.03 -7.86 19.35
CA TYR A 132 10.23 -7.35 20.70
C TYR A 132 10.43 -8.48 21.73
N HIS A 133 9.63 -9.55 21.64
CA HIS A 133 9.71 -10.68 22.56
C HIS A 133 10.66 -11.81 22.11
N PHE A 134 11.33 -11.63 20.96
CA PHE A 134 12.19 -12.68 20.38
C PHE A 134 13.23 -13.21 21.36
N LYS A 135 13.84 -12.34 22.14
CA LYS A 135 14.85 -12.71 23.14
C LYS A 135 14.31 -13.66 24.19
N ASP A 136 13.11 -13.40 24.68
CA ASP A 136 12.54 -14.10 25.82
C ASP A 136 11.86 -15.42 25.41
N GLU A 137 11.24 -15.44 24.22
CA GLU A 137 10.42 -16.55 23.76
C GLU A 137 11.11 -17.46 22.73
N CYS A 138 11.90 -16.89 21.82
CA CYS A 138 12.40 -17.62 20.65
C CYS A 138 13.85 -18.09 20.76
N LYS A 139 14.64 -17.53 21.67
CA LYS A 139 16.06 -17.87 21.80
C LYS A 139 16.33 -19.34 22.14
N THR A 140 15.37 -19.98 22.79
CA THR A 140 15.42 -21.43 23.17
C THR A 140 14.74 -22.31 22.13
N CYS A 141 14.06 -21.75 21.14
CA CYS A 141 13.38 -22.49 20.08
C CYS A 141 14.35 -22.99 19.02
N THR A 142 13.95 -24.00 18.29
CA THR A 142 14.64 -24.44 17.08
C THR A 142 14.28 -23.53 15.91
N CYS A 143 15.11 -23.52 14.86
CA CYS A 143 14.84 -22.73 13.65
C CYS A 143 13.47 -23.08 13.03
N ASN A 144 13.10 -24.37 13.01
CA ASN A 144 11.82 -24.82 12.48
C ASN A 144 10.62 -24.33 13.32
N GLU A 145 10.73 -24.30 14.65
CA GLU A 145 9.67 -23.77 15.52
C GLU A 145 9.46 -22.28 15.27
N ILE A 146 10.53 -21.51 15.07
CA ILE A 146 10.46 -20.10 14.72
C ILE A 146 9.76 -19.90 13.36
N HIS A 147 10.11 -20.70 12.35
CA HIS A 147 9.42 -20.63 11.05
C HIS A 147 7.94 -20.99 11.15
N ASN A 148 7.57 -21.96 11.99
CA ASN A 148 6.16 -22.31 12.26
C ASN A 148 5.40 -21.14 12.93
N GLN A 149 6.03 -20.41 13.86
CA GLN A 149 5.42 -19.22 14.47
C GLN A 149 5.24 -18.12 13.42
N LEU A 150 6.22 -17.91 12.55
CA LEU A 150 6.13 -16.95 11.44
C LEU A 150 5.04 -17.35 10.43
N ASP A 151 4.82 -18.66 10.17
CA ASP A 151 3.70 -19.13 9.34
C ASP A 151 2.34 -18.75 9.95
N GLN A 152 2.20 -18.87 11.26
CA GLN A 152 0.98 -18.45 11.96
C GLN A 152 0.71 -16.96 11.77
N ILE A 153 1.75 -16.12 11.90
CA ILE A 153 1.62 -14.67 11.68
C ILE A 153 1.34 -14.38 10.19
N GLU A 154 1.98 -15.12 9.27
CA GLU A 154 1.79 -14.95 7.83
C GLU A 154 0.37 -15.31 7.40
N SER A 155 -0.24 -16.31 8.01
CA SER A 155 -1.60 -16.76 7.77
C SER A 155 -2.68 -15.76 8.20
N ILE A 156 -2.32 -14.72 8.97
CA ILE A 156 -3.27 -13.67 9.38
C ILE A 156 -3.69 -12.88 8.14
N HIS A 157 -4.89 -13.16 7.67
CA HIS A 157 -5.52 -12.43 6.58
C HIS A 157 -6.10 -11.10 7.09
N SER A 158 -6.29 -10.14 6.17
CA SER A 158 -7.01 -8.90 6.51
C SER A 158 -8.37 -9.23 7.14
N SER A 159 -8.60 -8.74 8.36
CA SER A 159 -9.80 -9.04 9.15
C SER A 159 -11.07 -8.39 8.60
N TYR A 160 -10.97 -7.51 7.60
CA TYR A 160 -12.09 -6.71 7.13
C TYR A 160 -12.54 -7.09 5.72
N SER A 161 -13.85 -7.20 5.53
CA SER A 161 -14.43 -7.42 4.21
C SER A 161 -14.26 -6.19 3.31
N PRO A 162 -14.23 -6.35 1.96
CA PRO A 162 -14.16 -5.23 1.03
C PRO A 162 -15.26 -4.17 1.23
N ILE A 163 -16.45 -4.60 1.69
CA ILE A 163 -17.58 -3.72 1.96
C ILE A 163 -17.31 -2.83 3.18
N ILE A 164 -16.77 -3.39 4.26
CA ILE A 164 -16.43 -2.63 5.48
C ILE A 164 -15.36 -1.59 5.16
N LEU A 165 -14.34 -1.96 4.38
CA LEU A 165 -13.30 -1.02 3.92
C LEU A 165 -13.88 0.05 2.98
N GLY A 166 -14.87 -0.32 2.15
CA GLY A 166 -15.63 0.62 1.33
C GLY A 166 -16.40 1.64 2.18
N LEU A 167 -17.13 1.18 3.20
CA LEU A 167 -17.88 2.06 4.10
C LEU A 167 -16.96 2.99 4.90
N ALA A 168 -15.81 2.50 5.37
CA ALA A 168 -14.84 3.34 6.07
C ALA A 168 -14.29 4.46 5.16
N ALA A 169 -13.96 4.12 3.91
CA ALA A 169 -13.53 5.10 2.91
C ALA A 169 -14.66 6.09 2.56
N ALA A 170 -15.90 5.62 2.44
CA ALA A 170 -17.08 6.45 2.20
C ALA A 170 -17.24 7.52 3.28
N LEU A 171 -17.18 7.11 4.55
CA LEU A 171 -17.26 8.04 5.69
C LEU A 171 -16.09 9.04 5.67
N ALA A 172 -14.87 8.58 5.48
CA ALA A 172 -13.70 9.47 5.44
C ALA A 172 -13.82 10.50 4.32
N CYS A 173 -14.14 10.08 3.08
CA CYS A 173 -14.29 10.98 1.94
C CYS A 173 -15.43 11.98 2.12
N SER A 174 -16.56 11.54 2.69
CA SER A 174 -17.67 12.43 3.03
C SER A 174 -17.27 13.51 4.05
N CYS A 175 -16.52 13.13 5.09
CA CYS A 175 -15.99 14.09 6.06
C CYS A 175 -14.99 15.06 5.43
N PHE A 176 -14.13 14.60 4.53
CA PHE A 176 -13.24 15.47 3.79
C PHE A 176 -13.97 16.46 2.87
N THR A 177 -15.08 16.03 2.26
CA THR A 177 -15.96 16.93 1.49
C THR A 177 -16.42 18.09 2.34
N PHE A 178 -16.87 17.82 3.57
CA PHE A 178 -17.27 18.87 4.51
C PHE A 178 -16.11 19.81 4.86
N LEU A 179 -14.93 19.28 5.15
CA LEU A 179 -13.74 20.07 5.48
C LEU A 179 -13.30 21.00 4.32
N LEU A 180 -13.53 20.59 3.07
CA LEU A 180 -13.26 21.40 1.89
C LEU A 180 -14.41 22.35 1.51
N GLY A 181 -15.43 22.46 2.37
CA GLY A 181 -16.54 23.41 2.20
C GLY A 181 -17.71 22.89 1.36
N GLY A 182 -17.74 21.57 1.07
CA GLY A 182 -18.87 20.94 0.39
C GLY A 182 -20.12 20.85 1.26
N GLY A 183 -21.28 20.91 0.62
CA GLY A 183 -22.60 20.83 1.28
C GLY A 183 -23.03 19.39 1.58
N PRO A 184 -24.18 19.22 2.29
CA PRO A 184 -24.69 17.87 2.67
C PRO A 184 -24.94 16.96 1.46
N ILE A 185 -25.34 17.51 0.32
CA ILE A 185 -25.62 16.76 -0.91
C ILE A 185 -24.31 16.24 -1.50
N GLU A 186 -23.29 17.09 -1.57
CA GLU A 186 -21.97 16.70 -2.05
C GLU A 186 -21.33 15.64 -1.13
N MET A 187 -21.53 15.78 0.21
CA MET A 187 -21.11 14.78 1.18
C MET A 187 -21.76 13.42 0.92
N LEU A 188 -23.08 13.40 0.64
CA LEU A 188 -23.81 12.16 0.34
C LEU A 188 -23.32 11.53 -0.97
N CYS A 189 -23.11 12.35 -2.02
CA CYS A 189 -22.62 11.87 -3.30
C CYS A 189 -21.18 11.34 -3.21
N ALA A 190 -20.31 12.02 -2.47
CA ALA A 190 -18.95 11.58 -2.20
C ALA A 190 -18.93 10.29 -1.36
N PHE A 191 -19.82 10.15 -0.38
CA PHE A 191 -20.00 8.92 0.39
C PHE A 191 -20.29 7.73 -0.51
N VAL A 192 -21.28 7.85 -1.40
CA VAL A 192 -21.66 6.76 -2.32
C VAL A 192 -20.55 6.48 -3.33
N GLY A 193 -19.98 7.52 -3.95
CA GLY A 193 -18.91 7.39 -4.94
C GLY A 193 -17.67 6.71 -4.35
N ALA A 194 -17.15 7.21 -3.24
CA ALA A 194 -15.98 6.64 -2.58
C ALA A 194 -16.24 5.22 -2.05
N GLY A 195 -17.43 4.97 -1.51
CA GLY A 195 -17.81 3.65 -1.01
C GLY A 195 -17.79 2.57 -2.10
N LEU A 196 -18.42 2.86 -3.23
CA LEU A 196 -18.44 1.96 -4.39
C LEU A 196 -17.03 1.81 -5.00
N GLY A 197 -16.33 2.92 -5.20
CA GLY A 197 -14.98 2.91 -5.76
C GLY A 197 -13.99 2.09 -4.92
N ASN A 198 -13.94 2.31 -3.60
CA ASN A 198 -13.03 1.56 -2.73
C ASN A 198 -13.44 0.09 -2.57
N THR A 199 -14.73 -0.22 -2.57
CA THR A 199 -15.21 -1.62 -2.55
C THR A 199 -14.74 -2.37 -3.81
N LEU A 200 -14.85 -1.74 -4.98
CA LEU A 200 -14.33 -2.30 -6.23
C LEU A 200 -12.81 -2.48 -6.16
N ARG A 201 -12.09 -1.44 -5.69
CA ARG A 201 -10.64 -1.50 -5.50
C ARG A 201 -10.21 -2.71 -4.70
N MET A 202 -10.83 -2.94 -3.55
CA MET A 202 -10.49 -4.07 -2.68
C MET A 202 -10.78 -5.43 -3.34
N LYS A 203 -11.84 -5.53 -4.15
CA LYS A 203 -12.12 -6.73 -4.94
C LYS A 203 -11.06 -6.96 -6.02
N LEU A 204 -10.68 -5.92 -6.76
CA LEU A 204 -9.66 -6.02 -7.81
C LEU A 204 -8.29 -6.41 -7.23
N ILE A 205 -7.90 -5.85 -6.07
CA ILE A 205 -6.68 -6.26 -5.36
C ILE A 205 -6.74 -7.75 -5.00
N LYS A 206 -7.88 -8.22 -4.47
CA LYS A 206 -8.05 -9.63 -4.11
C LYS A 206 -7.93 -10.59 -5.31
N HIS A 207 -8.27 -10.13 -6.50
CA HIS A 207 -8.14 -10.88 -7.75
C HIS A 207 -6.81 -10.62 -8.48
N ASN A 208 -5.85 -9.97 -7.82
CA ASN A 208 -4.51 -9.71 -8.35
C ASN A 208 -4.45 -8.93 -9.67
N TYR A 209 -5.43 -8.06 -9.93
CA TYR A 209 -5.37 -7.17 -11.08
C TYR A 209 -4.25 -6.15 -10.96
N THR A 210 -3.73 -5.71 -12.10
CA THR A 210 -2.63 -4.73 -12.16
C THR A 210 -2.97 -3.42 -11.45
N LEU A 211 -1.95 -2.73 -10.93
CA LEU A 211 -2.10 -1.46 -10.23
C LEU A 211 -2.88 -0.43 -11.05
N PHE A 212 -2.53 -0.27 -12.33
CA PHE A 212 -3.16 0.73 -13.20
C PHE A 212 -4.63 0.45 -13.45
N LEU A 213 -5.00 -0.82 -13.74
CA LEU A 213 -6.40 -1.20 -13.91
C LEU A 213 -7.19 -0.98 -12.62
N ASN A 214 -6.60 -1.35 -11.48
CA ASN A 214 -7.23 -1.18 -10.18
C ASN A 214 -7.52 0.31 -9.90
N VAL A 215 -6.52 1.19 -10.09
CA VAL A 215 -6.67 2.63 -9.89
C VAL A 215 -7.70 3.20 -10.86
N ALA A 216 -7.55 2.94 -12.17
CA ALA A 216 -8.42 3.51 -13.19
C ALA A 216 -9.87 3.07 -13.02
N ALA A 217 -10.15 1.77 -12.85
CA ALA A 217 -11.51 1.28 -12.68
C ALA A 217 -12.17 1.80 -11.41
N SER A 218 -11.43 1.84 -10.30
CA SER A 218 -11.97 2.30 -9.01
C SER A 218 -12.29 3.80 -9.02
N VAL A 219 -11.40 4.63 -9.59
CA VAL A 219 -11.61 6.06 -9.72
C VAL A 219 -12.74 6.36 -10.69
N SER A 220 -12.77 5.68 -11.86
CA SER A 220 -13.87 5.86 -12.83
C SER A 220 -15.22 5.55 -12.19
N LEU A 221 -15.35 4.43 -11.46
CA LEU A 221 -16.59 4.09 -10.79
C LEU A 221 -16.97 5.13 -9.73
N ALA A 222 -16.02 5.61 -8.95
CA ALA A 222 -16.27 6.63 -7.93
C ALA A 222 -16.76 7.95 -8.54
N CYS A 223 -16.08 8.44 -9.58
CA CYS A 223 -16.43 9.67 -10.29
C CYS A 223 -17.79 9.56 -10.99
N LEU A 224 -18.06 8.44 -11.67
CA LEU A 224 -19.34 8.21 -12.34
C LEU A 224 -20.49 8.12 -11.34
N ALA A 225 -20.32 7.36 -10.25
CA ALA A 225 -21.34 7.23 -9.22
C ALA A 225 -21.65 8.59 -8.55
N TYR A 226 -20.61 9.37 -8.25
CA TYR A 226 -20.77 10.74 -7.75
C TYR A 226 -21.61 11.60 -8.71
N ALA A 227 -21.18 11.69 -9.97
CA ALA A 227 -21.81 12.57 -10.94
C ALA A 227 -23.26 12.16 -11.26
N LEU A 228 -23.52 10.86 -11.42
CA LEU A 228 -24.87 10.37 -11.68
C LEU A 228 -25.81 10.66 -10.52
N LEU A 229 -25.36 10.41 -9.28
CA LEU A 229 -26.19 10.69 -8.09
C LEU A 229 -26.40 12.19 -7.92
N PHE A 230 -25.37 12.98 -8.14
CA PHE A 230 -25.48 14.44 -8.03
C PHE A 230 -26.47 15.02 -9.05
N ASN A 231 -26.34 14.65 -10.32
CA ASN A 231 -27.27 15.09 -11.38
C ASN A 231 -28.71 14.65 -11.09
N PHE A 232 -28.89 13.45 -10.56
CA PHE A 232 -30.20 12.96 -10.14
C PHE A 232 -30.80 13.84 -9.05
N LEU A 233 -30.03 14.15 -8.00
CA LEU A 233 -30.51 14.99 -6.88
C LEU A 233 -30.75 16.44 -7.31
N GLU A 234 -29.90 17.01 -8.17
CA GLU A 234 -30.08 18.35 -8.75
C GLU A 234 -31.40 18.41 -9.52
N THR A 235 -31.65 17.44 -10.38
CA THR A 235 -32.90 17.39 -11.20
C THR A 235 -34.15 17.21 -10.32
N CYS A 236 -34.09 16.38 -9.26
CA CYS A 236 -35.23 16.09 -8.41
C CYS A 236 -35.54 17.23 -7.42
N PHE A 237 -34.53 17.90 -6.90
CA PHE A 237 -34.69 18.89 -5.83
C PHE A 237 -34.44 20.34 -6.28
N GLY A 238 -34.03 20.56 -7.52
CA GLY A 238 -33.79 21.89 -8.09
C GLY A 238 -32.69 22.69 -7.35
N ILE A 239 -31.71 22.01 -6.79
CA ILE A 239 -30.68 22.61 -5.95
C ILE A 239 -29.44 22.90 -6.80
N SER A 240 -29.15 24.19 -7.00
CA SER A 240 -27.92 24.64 -7.64
C SER A 240 -26.81 24.69 -6.59
N THR A 241 -25.92 23.69 -6.57
CA THR A 241 -24.76 23.63 -5.70
C THR A 241 -23.48 23.55 -6.50
N GLN A 242 -22.35 23.93 -5.87
CA GLN A 242 -21.02 23.80 -6.50
C GLN A 242 -20.53 22.35 -6.32
N HIS A 243 -19.96 21.76 -7.37
CA HIS A 243 -19.68 20.33 -7.44
C HIS A 243 -18.24 19.92 -7.08
N GLU A 244 -17.34 20.88 -6.96
CA GLU A 244 -15.90 20.62 -7.03
C GLU A 244 -15.36 19.82 -5.86
N ALA A 245 -15.72 20.23 -4.65
CA ALA A 245 -15.21 19.59 -3.43
C ALA A 245 -15.64 18.12 -3.36
N GLY A 246 -16.88 17.80 -3.61
CA GLY A 246 -17.41 16.44 -3.54
C GLY A 246 -16.84 15.53 -4.63
N TYR A 247 -16.68 16.03 -5.86
CA TYR A 247 -16.11 15.25 -6.95
C TYR A 247 -14.67 14.81 -6.65
N ILE A 248 -13.81 15.75 -6.23
CA ILE A 248 -12.43 15.45 -5.86
C ILE A 248 -12.39 14.50 -4.65
N CYS A 249 -13.24 14.75 -3.64
CA CYS A 249 -13.28 13.91 -2.45
C CYS A 249 -13.76 12.50 -2.72
N SER A 250 -14.60 12.28 -3.74
CA SER A 250 -15.09 10.93 -4.08
C SER A 250 -13.97 9.96 -4.45
N MET A 251 -12.80 10.44 -4.87
CA MET A 251 -11.63 9.62 -5.23
C MET A 251 -10.47 9.67 -4.22
N LEU A 252 -10.59 10.40 -3.10
CA LEU A 252 -9.49 10.56 -2.13
C LEU A 252 -9.03 9.25 -1.50
N PHE A 253 -9.86 8.20 -1.48
CA PHE A 253 -9.47 6.87 -1.00
C PHE A 253 -8.29 6.25 -1.75
N ILE A 254 -7.95 6.77 -2.94
CA ILE A 254 -6.85 6.26 -3.77
C ILE A 254 -5.50 6.81 -3.33
N ILE A 255 -5.48 7.95 -2.62
CA ILE A 255 -4.24 8.63 -2.23
C ILE A 255 -3.39 7.71 -1.35
N PRO A 256 -2.16 7.41 -1.75
CA PRO A 256 -1.28 6.49 -1.03
C PRO A 256 -0.59 7.17 0.15
N GLY A 257 -1.36 7.59 1.17
CA GLY A 257 -0.85 8.35 2.31
C GLY A 257 0.23 7.60 3.08
N PHE A 258 0.07 6.29 3.30
CA PHE A 258 1.06 5.49 4.02
C PHE A 258 2.41 5.39 3.27
N PRO A 259 2.47 5.09 1.96
CA PRO A 259 3.70 5.19 1.18
C PRO A 259 4.37 6.57 1.22
N PHE A 260 3.61 7.67 1.23
CA PHE A 260 4.18 9.01 1.37
C PHE A 260 4.86 9.23 2.71
N ILE A 261 4.18 8.86 3.80
CA ILE A 261 4.74 9.02 5.16
C ILE A 261 6.00 8.16 5.30
N THR A 262 5.95 6.90 4.88
CA THR A 262 7.11 6.01 4.99
C THR A 262 8.27 6.43 4.10
N SER A 263 8.00 6.94 2.88
CA SER A 263 9.00 7.57 2.01
C SER A 263 9.66 8.78 2.70
N GLY A 264 8.87 9.69 3.26
CA GLY A 264 9.40 10.85 3.97
C GLY A 264 10.29 10.47 5.15
N ILE A 265 9.91 9.46 5.91
CA ILE A 265 10.72 8.95 7.03
C ILE A 265 12.02 8.31 6.53
N ASP A 266 11.96 7.48 5.49
CA ASP A 266 13.14 6.84 4.91
C ASP A 266 14.12 7.89 4.37
N LEU A 267 13.64 8.92 3.64
CA LEU A 267 14.46 10.03 3.16
C LEU A 267 15.11 10.82 4.30
N ALA A 268 14.33 11.12 5.35
CA ALA A 268 14.84 11.83 6.53
C ALA A 268 15.93 11.04 7.29
N LYS A 269 15.89 9.70 7.18
CA LYS A 269 16.89 8.79 7.76
C LYS A 269 18.02 8.42 6.80
N LEU A 270 18.10 9.08 5.63
CA LEU A 270 19.09 8.85 4.57
C LEU A 270 19.00 7.47 3.92
N ASP A 271 17.89 6.76 4.06
CA ASP A 271 17.56 5.59 3.27
C ASP A 271 17.06 6.00 1.88
N LEU A 272 17.91 6.66 1.11
CA LEU A 272 17.54 7.36 -0.13
C LEU A 272 16.92 6.42 -1.16
N ARG A 273 17.48 5.21 -1.32
CA ARG A 273 16.97 4.24 -2.28
C ARG A 273 15.52 3.88 -2.01
N SER A 274 15.23 3.36 -0.82
CA SER A 274 13.86 3.00 -0.43
C SER A 274 12.92 4.20 -0.46
N GLY A 275 13.39 5.36 0.06
CA GLY A 275 12.61 6.58 0.09
C GLY A 275 12.19 7.05 -1.30
N ILE A 276 13.11 7.07 -2.27
CA ILE A 276 12.82 7.48 -3.65
C ILE A 276 11.92 6.46 -4.35
N GLU A 277 12.17 5.16 -4.20
CA GLU A 277 11.34 4.11 -4.80
C GLU A 277 9.88 4.20 -4.31
N ARG A 278 9.66 4.42 -3.01
CA ARG A 278 8.32 4.61 -2.41
C ARG A 278 7.66 5.90 -2.87
N LEU A 279 8.43 6.99 -2.97
CA LEU A 279 7.92 8.26 -3.47
C LEU A 279 7.48 8.14 -4.93
N ALA A 280 8.32 7.55 -5.77
CA ALA A 280 7.99 7.31 -7.17
C ALA A 280 6.72 6.46 -7.32
N TYR A 281 6.60 5.38 -6.55
CA TYR A 281 5.40 4.54 -6.50
C TYR A 281 4.14 5.34 -6.13
N ALA A 282 4.23 6.18 -5.10
CA ALA A 282 3.12 7.03 -4.68
C ALA A 282 2.73 8.07 -5.74
N ILE A 283 3.71 8.69 -6.39
CA ILE A 283 3.48 9.66 -7.48
C ILE A 283 2.80 8.98 -8.67
N ILE A 284 3.22 7.78 -9.06
CA ILE A 284 2.61 7.03 -10.16
C ILE A 284 1.12 6.76 -9.89
N ILE A 285 0.75 6.36 -8.66
CA ILE A 285 -0.64 6.15 -8.28
C ILE A 285 -1.46 7.45 -8.42
N ILE A 286 -0.93 8.56 -7.93
CA ILE A 286 -1.62 9.85 -8.00
C ILE A 286 -1.78 10.30 -9.45
N LEU A 287 -0.74 10.19 -10.27
CA LEU A 287 -0.82 10.54 -11.68
C LEU A 287 -1.88 9.71 -12.42
N ALA A 288 -1.91 8.39 -12.18
CA ALA A 288 -2.94 7.53 -12.77
C ALA A 288 -4.34 7.92 -12.30
N ALA A 289 -4.53 8.20 -11.02
CA ALA A 289 -5.81 8.61 -10.46
C ALA A 289 -6.29 9.96 -11.00
N THR A 290 -5.41 10.95 -11.02
CA THR A 290 -5.74 12.30 -11.50
C THR A 290 -6.04 12.32 -13.00
N LEU A 291 -5.28 11.59 -13.83
CA LEU A 291 -5.55 11.46 -15.25
C LEU A 291 -6.91 10.78 -15.48
N THR A 292 -7.22 9.71 -14.74
CA THR A 292 -8.52 9.03 -14.85
C THR A 292 -9.66 9.96 -14.46
N ALA A 293 -9.54 10.67 -13.34
CA ALA A 293 -10.57 11.60 -12.88
C ALA A 293 -10.76 12.76 -13.88
N TRP A 294 -9.67 13.27 -14.45
CA TRP A 294 -9.73 14.31 -15.47
C TRP A 294 -10.46 13.83 -16.72
N ILE A 295 -10.15 12.63 -17.23
CA ILE A 295 -10.87 12.04 -18.36
C ILE A 295 -12.35 11.86 -18.04
N CYS A 296 -12.70 11.36 -16.84
CA CYS A 296 -14.08 11.25 -16.42
C CYS A 296 -14.79 12.62 -16.38
N ALA A 297 -14.13 13.65 -15.88
CA ALA A 297 -14.69 15.01 -15.85
C ALA A 297 -14.96 15.56 -17.27
N LEU A 298 -14.06 15.30 -18.22
CA LEU A 298 -14.26 15.69 -19.63
C LEU A 298 -15.46 14.97 -20.26
N VAL A 299 -15.57 13.66 -20.04
CA VAL A 299 -16.69 12.83 -20.57
C VAL A 299 -18.02 13.27 -19.97
N LEU A 300 -18.03 13.63 -18.70
CA LEU A 300 -19.22 14.09 -17.97
C LEU A 300 -19.51 15.59 -18.20
N HIS A 301 -18.72 16.29 -19.02
CA HIS A 301 -18.82 17.72 -19.27
C HIS A 301 -18.84 18.58 -17.98
N LEU A 302 -18.15 18.11 -16.94
CA LEU A 302 -17.98 18.88 -15.70
C LEU A 302 -17.03 20.05 -15.98
N GLN A 303 -17.53 21.28 -15.86
CA GLN A 303 -16.69 22.45 -15.99
C GLN A 303 -16.14 22.83 -14.62
N PRO A 304 -14.82 22.98 -14.45
CA PRO A 304 -14.27 23.55 -13.24
C PRO A 304 -14.75 24.99 -13.11
N VAL A 305 -15.58 25.27 -12.12
CA VAL A 305 -15.97 26.64 -11.79
C VAL A 305 -14.80 27.24 -11.01
N ASP A 306 -14.31 28.37 -11.49
CA ASP A 306 -13.14 29.13 -11.02
C ASP A 306 -12.71 28.90 -9.57
N PHE A 307 -11.59 28.24 -9.35
CA PHE A 307 -10.84 28.20 -8.08
C PHE A 307 -10.48 29.61 -7.54
N VAL A 308 -10.76 30.65 -8.31
CA VAL A 308 -10.45 32.06 -8.02
C VAL A 308 -11.38 32.66 -6.95
N LYS A 309 -12.48 32.02 -6.58
CA LYS A 309 -13.44 32.54 -5.60
C LYS A 309 -13.27 32.05 -4.15
N LEU A 310 -12.18 31.39 -3.82
CA LEU A 310 -11.79 31.29 -2.42
C LEU A 310 -11.48 32.70 -1.91
N HIS A 311 -12.45 33.32 -1.24
CA HIS A 311 -12.25 34.55 -0.47
C HIS A 311 -11.35 34.25 0.74
N ILE A 312 -10.08 33.95 0.46
CA ILE A 312 -9.08 33.90 1.48
C ILE A 312 -8.78 35.34 1.90
N SER A 313 -9.08 35.67 3.15
CA SER A 313 -8.72 36.95 3.77
C SER A 313 -7.25 37.27 3.45
N THR A 314 -6.96 38.53 3.17
CA THR A 314 -5.60 39.01 2.86
C THR A 314 -4.57 38.64 3.93
N SER A 315 -5.02 38.53 5.18
CA SER A 315 -4.19 38.07 6.32
C SER A 315 -3.77 36.61 6.23
N THR A 316 -4.61 35.74 5.67
CA THR A 316 -4.32 34.32 5.49
C THR A 316 -3.41 34.06 4.28
N LYS A 317 -3.47 34.96 3.25
CA LYS A 317 -2.55 34.90 2.10
C LYS A 317 -1.10 35.25 2.47
N LEU A 318 -0.88 35.93 3.58
CA LEU A 318 0.47 36.29 4.09
C LEU A 318 1.08 35.20 4.98
N LEU A 319 0.29 34.20 5.38
CA LEU A 319 0.71 33.09 6.26
C LEU A 319 0.93 31.76 5.51
N LEU A 320 0.57 31.69 4.22
CA LEU A 320 0.82 30.60 3.27
C LEU A 320 1.93 30.99 2.31
#